data_6b079c5f593568f7ea084cd89dba8072
#
_entry.id   6b079c5f593568f7ea084cd89dba8072
#
_cell.length_a   1.000
_cell.length_b   1.000
_cell.length_c   1.000
_cell.angle_alpha   90.00
_cell.angle_beta   90.00
_cell.angle_gamma   90.00
#
_symmetry.space_group_name_H-M   'P 1'
#
loop_
_entity.id
_entity.type
_entity.pdbx_description
1 polymer ?
#
loop_
_entity_poly.entity_id
_entity_poly.type
_entity_poly.pdbx_seq_one_letter_code
_entity_poly.pdbx_strand_id
1 'polypeptide(L)'
;MDKTMSLPRAISTYLRDGDTVALEGFGHIVPVAAAHEIIRQGFTDLVLARMSCDVIVDQLLGANCLQGLISSFIANSSAGSLHELRRRIEKSDPKPLWFEEYSHGGMVARYQAGAAKLPFQPIASYRGSDLAAKNPRIKSVPDPYGGPGIHVVPALNPDLTIIHAQRADMHGNVQAWGMLGIQTEAAFAGRRLIVTVEEIVDEAVVRADPNRTIVPAHVVDAVVAVPRGSHPHSVQGYYDRDD
;
A
#
# COMPACT_ATOMS: atom_id res chain seq x y z
N MET A 1 15.64 20.08 -3.90
CA MET A 1 15.71 19.47 -5.26
C MET A 1 14.28 19.21 -5.71
N ASP A 2 13.96 19.56 -6.93
CA ASP A 2 12.64 19.28 -7.52
C ASP A 2 12.48 17.79 -7.80
N LYS A 3 11.40 17.18 -7.30
CA LYS A 3 11.06 15.77 -7.46
C LYS A 3 9.82 15.55 -8.33
N THR A 4 9.32 16.61 -8.93
CA THR A 4 8.10 16.52 -9.74
C THR A 4 8.36 15.83 -11.07
N MET A 5 7.44 14.96 -11.45
CA MET A 5 7.48 14.29 -12.75
C MET A 5 6.10 13.81 -13.19
N SER A 6 5.98 13.34 -14.42
CA SER A 6 4.74 12.74 -14.90
C SER A 6 4.55 11.32 -14.35
N LEU A 7 3.29 10.88 -14.21
CA LEU A 7 2.98 9.54 -13.73
C LEU A 7 3.63 8.43 -14.58
N PRO A 8 3.57 8.47 -15.93
CA PRO A 8 4.24 7.47 -16.75
C PRO A 8 5.74 7.38 -16.49
N ARG A 9 6.40 8.53 -16.33
CA ARG A 9 7.84 8.58 -16.06
C ARG A 9 8.15 8.04 -14.66
N ALA A 10 7.37 8.37 -13.64
CA ALA A 10 7.57 7.88 -12.29
C ALA A 10 7.48 6.35 -12.24
N ILE A 11 6.41 5.78 -12.81
CA ILE A 11 6.21 4.33 -12.84
C ILE A 11 7.36 3.64 -13.61
N SER A 12 7.68 4.06 -14.83
CA SER A 12 8.76 3.44 -15.63
C SER A 12 10.16 3.59 -15.02
N THR A 13 10.36 4.64 -14.20
CA THR A 13 11.65 4.86 -13.53
C THR A 13 11.85 3.94 -12.34
N TYR A 14 10.81 3.73 -11.53
CA TYR A 14 10.94 3.13 -10.20
C TYR A 14 10.35 1.74 -10.07
N LEU A 15 9.52 1.25 -11.01
CA LEU A 15 8.94 -0.09 -11.00
C LEU A 15 9.65 -1.02 -11.97
N ARG A 16 9.76 -2.31 -11.62
CA ARG A 16 10.28 -3.39 -12.47
C ARG A 16 9.36 -4.60 -12.37
N ASP A 17 9.36 -5.42 -13.41
CA ASP A 17 8.69 -6.73 -13.35
C ASP A 17 9.25 -7.56 -12.20
N GLY A 18 8.37 -8.25 -11.49
CA GLY A 18 8.73 -9.06 -10.32
C GLY A 18 8.84 -8.30 -9.00
N ASP A 19 8.78 -6.96 -8.99
CA ASP A 19 8.87 -6.17 -7.77
C ASP A 19 7.69 -6.43 -6.82
N THR A 20 7.95 -6.27 -5.51
CA THR A 20 6.91 -6.12 -4.51
C THR A 20 6.49 -4.64 -4.48
N VAL A 21 5.24 -4.37 -4.85
CA VAL A 21 4.67 -3.02 -4.87
C VAL A 21 3.59 -2.87 -3.79
N ALA A 22 3.70 -1.83 -2.98
CA ALA A 22 2.63 -1.43 -2.05
C ALA A 22 1.79 -0.32 -2.66
N LEU A 23 0.47 -0.53 -2.73
CA LEU A 23 -0.53 0.47 -3.13
C LEU A 23 -1.48 0.67 -1.96
N GLU A 24 -1.17 1.61 -1.06
CA GLU A 24 -1.94 1.74 0.18
C GLU A 24 -2.88 2.94 0.18
N GLY A 25 -4.02 2.73 0.84
CA GLY A 25 -5.14 3.64 1.02
C GLY A 25 -6.32 2.86 1.55
N PHE A 26 -7.19 3.45 2.35
CA PHE A 26 -8.28 2.73 3.04
C PHE A 26 -9.65 3.33 2.70
N GLY A 27 -10.16 3.03 1.50
CA GLY A 27 -11.42 3.61 0.99
C GLY A 27 -11.37 5.13 0.76
N HIS A 28 -10.20 5.72 0.99
CA HIS A 28 -9.88 7.13 0.88
C HIS A 28 -8.41 7.25 0.44
N ILE A 29 -8.10 8.22 -0.40
CA ILE A 29 -6.73 8.46 -0.91
C ILE A 29 -6.01 7.19 -1.40
N VAL A 30 -6.72 6.37 -2.17
CA VAL A 30 -6.20 5.16 -2.81
C VAL A 30 -5.50 5.53 -4.12
N PRO A 31 -4.29 5.04 -4.43
CA PRO A 31 -3.55 5.44 -5.64
C PRO A 31 -4.06 4.71 -6.91
N VAL A 32 -5.35 4.92 -7.26
CA VAL A 32 -6.03 4.23 -8.38
C VAL A 32 -5.38 4.55 -9.71
N ALA A 33 -5.11 5.82 -9.98
CA ALA A 33 -4.48 6.24 -11.23
C ALA A 33 -3.09 5.61 -11.41
N ALA A 34 -2.34 5.40 -10.32
CA ALA A 34 -1.05 4.71 -10.38
C ALA A 34 -1.22 3.22 -10.73
N ALA A 35 -2.23 2.54 -10.17
CA ALA A 35 -2.55 1.17 -10.54
C ALA A 35 -2.92 1.05 -12.03
N HIS A 36 -3.73 1.98 -12.55
CA HIS A 36 -4.06 2.03 -13.98
C HIS A 36 -2.83 2.30 -14.85
N GLU A 37 -1.90 3.12 -14.38
CA GLU A 37 -0.65 3.36 -15.10
C GLU A 37 0.24 2.11 -15.16
N ILE A 38 0.31 1.32 -14.08
CA ILE A 38 1.00 0.03 -14.04
C ILE A 38 0.40 -0.91 -15.10
N ILE A 39 -0.93 -0.99 -15.18
CA ILE A 39 -1.64 -1.78 -16.21
C ILE A 39 -1.29 -1.27 -17.61
N ARG A 40 -1.36 0.04 -17.84
CA ARG A 40 -1.13 0.63 -19.15
C ARG A 40 0.30 0.42 -19.68
N GLN A 41 1.28 0.34 -18.79
CA GLN A 41 2.67 0.05 -19.14
C GLN A 41 2.96 -1.45 -19.28
N GLY A 42 2.01 -2.32 -18.90
CA GLY A 42 2.12 -3.77 -19.11
C GLY A 42 3.08 -4.47 -18.16
N PHE A 43 3.28 -3.95 -16.94
CA PHE A 43 4.10 -4.63 -15.95
C PHE A 43 3.51 -5.98 -15.55
N THR A 44 4.39 -6.97 -15.31
CA THR A 44 4.02 -8.35 -15.01
C THR A 44 4.74 -8.89 -13.78
N ASP A 45 4.21 -10.02 -13.29
CA ASP A 45 4.81 -10.80 -12.19
C ASP A 45 5.03 -10.03 -10.89
N LEU A 46 4.25 -8.97 -10.67
CA LEU A 46 4.33 -8.17 -9.45
C LEU A 46 3.75 -8.92 -8.24
N VAL A 47 4.31 -8.65 -7.06
CA VAL A 47 3.70 -9.01 -5.78
C VAL A 47 3.05 -7.77 -5.19
N LEU A 48 1.73 -7.74 -5.11
CA LEU A 48 1.03 -6.61 -4.51
C LEU A 48 0.95 -6.76 -2.99
N ALA A 49 1.42 -5.77 -2.26
CA ALA A 49 1.18 -5.61 -0.84
C ALA A 49 0.08 -4.56 -0.65
N ARG A 50 -1.07 -4.99 -0.13
CA ARG A 50 -2.20 -4.11 0.13
C ARG A 50 -3.01 -4.64 1.31
N MET A 51 -3.12 -3.84 2.36
CA MET A 51 -3.80 -4.26 3.60
C MET A 51 -5.28 -4.56 3.35
N SER A 52 -5.99 -3.71 2.64
CA SER A 52 -7.40 -3.87 2.31
C SER A 52 -7.61 -3.86 0.80
N CYS A 53 -7.84 -5.04 0.24
CA CYS A 53 -8.09 -5.20 -1.19
C CYS A 53 -9.44 -4.64 -1.61
N ASP A 54 -9.46 -3.99 -2.76
CA ASP A 54 -10.62 -3.41 -3.40
C ASP A 54 -10.52 -3.57 -4.94
N VAL A 55 -11.26 -2.79 -5.69
CA VAL A 55 -11.38 -2.86 -7.14
C VAL A 55 -10.03 -2.82 -7.88
N ILE A 56 -9.02 -2.10 -7.38
CA ILE A 56 -7.72 -2.03 -8.08
C ILE A 56 -6.99 -3.38 -8.09
N VAL A 57 -7.18 -4.21 -7.08
CA VAL A 57 -6.61 -5.57 -7.04
C VAL A 57 -7.23 -6.42 -8.13
N ASP A 58 -8.55 -6.36 -8.29
CA ASP A 58 -9.28 -7.10 -9.33
C ASP A 58 -8.85 -6.66 -10.74
N GLN A 59 -8.68 -5.35 -10.95
CA GLN A 59 -8.20 -4.79 -12.22
C GLN A 59 -6.77 -5.23 -12.55
N LEU A 60 -5.84 -5.16 -11.58
CA LEU A 60 -4.46 -5.62 -11.76
C LEU A 60 -4.38 -7.12 -12.04
N LEU A 61 -5.24 -7.94 -11.42
CA LEU A 61 -5.35 -9.38 -11.70
C LEU A 61 -5.94 -9.64 -13.07
N GLY A 62 -7.01 -8.94 -13.46
CA GLY A 62 -7.62 -9.02 -14.79
C GLY A 62 -6.64 -8.67 -15.92
N ALA A 63 -5.75 -7.70 -15.66
CA ALA A 63 -4.67 -7.32 -16.58
C ALA A 63 -3.44 -8.24 -16.52
N ASN A 64 -3.45 -9.30 -15.70
CA ASN A 64 -2.34 -10.24 -15.50
C ASN A 64 -1.04 -9.60 -14.95
N CYS A 65 -1.14 -8.47 -14.25
CA CYS A 65 0.02 -7.81 -13.65
C CYS A 65 0.58 -8.57 -12.43
N LEU A 66 -0.25 -9.36 -11.73
CA LEU A 66 0.10 -9.93 -10.44
C LEU A 66 0.41 -11.43 -10.50
N GLN A 67 1.49 -11.83 -9.83
CA GLN A 67 1.80 -13.22 -9.47
C GLN A 67 1.52 -13.53 -8.01
N GLY A 68 1.47 -12.51 -7.14
CA GLY A 68 1.29 -12.68 -5.71
C GLY A 68 0.55 -11.52 -5.05
N LEU A 69 -0.04 -11.82 -3.88
CA LEU A 69 -0.78 -10.88 -3.06
C LEU A 69 -0.44 -11.10 -1.59
N ILE A 70 -0.11 -10.02 -0.89
CA ILE A 70 0.06 -9.95 0.57
C ILE A 70 -1.04 -9.05 1.10
N SER A 71 -1.98 -9.61 1.89
CA SER A 71 -3.17 -8.86 2.30
C SER A 71 -3.76 -9.35 3.61
N SER A 72 -4.70 -8.60 4.15
CA SER A 72 -5.48 -8.97 5.35
C SER A 72 -6.99 -8.90 5.16
N PHE A 73 -7.46 -8.22 4.12
CA PHE A 73 -8.89 -8.12 3.85
C PHE A 73 -9.14 -8.14 2.34
N ILE A 74 -10.09 -8.98 1.94
CA ILE A 74 -10.43 -9.20 0.55
C ILE A 74 -11.93 -8.99 0.37
N ALA A 75 -12.33 -7.75 0.10
CA ALA A 75 -13.67 -7.43 -0.34
C ALA A 75 -13.73 -6.04 -0.96
N ASN A 76 -14.68 -5.85 -1.85
CA ASN A 76 -15.10 -4.54 -2.27
C ASN A 76 -16.42 -4.20 -1.53
N SER A 77 -16.29 -3.64 -0.34
CA SER A 77 -17.35 -3.53 0.66
C SER A 77 -18.61 -2.80 0.19
N SER A 78 -18.58 -2.06 -0.91
CA SER A 78 -19.71 -1.30 -1.42
C SER A 78 -20.10 -1.58 -2.87
N ALA A 79 -19.25 -2.30 -3.63
CA ALA A 79 -19.48 -2.51 -5.06
C ALA A 79 -19.44 -4.00 -5.49
N GLY A 80 -19.69 -4.91 -4.56
CA GLY A 80 -19.81 -6.34 -4.86
C GLY A 80 -18.53 -7.14 -4.72
N SER A 81 -18.48 -8.31 -5.38
CA SER A 81 -17.37 -9.25 -5.26
C SER A 81 -16.19 -8.87 -6.14
N LEU A 82 -14.99 -9.22 -5.69
CA LEU A 82 -13.77 -9.19 -6.49
C LEU A 82 -13.72 -10.48 -7.33
N HIS A 83 -14.22 -10.43 -8.55
CA HIS A 83 -14.44 -11.60 -9.38
C HIS A 83 -13.14 -12.24 -9.89
N GLU A 84 -12.17 -11.43 -10.31
CA GLU A 84 -10.87 -11.91 -10.78
C GLU A 84 -10.06 -12.54 -9.64
N LEU A 85 -10.08 -11.90 -8.47
CA LEU A 85 -9.40 -12.43 -7.30
C LEU A 85 -9.98 -13.77 -6.86
N ARG A 86 -11.31 -13.87 -6.80
CA ARG A 86 -11.98 -15.15 -6.50
C ARG A 86 -11.66 -16.23 -7.51
N ARG A 87 -11.67 -15.89 -8.80
CA ARG A 87 -11.33 -16.83 -9.88
C ARG A 87 -9.89 -17.37 -9.71
N ARG A 88 -8.94 -16.50 -9.37
CA ARG A 88 -7.55 -16.88 -9.13
C ARG A 88 -7.36 -17.76 -7.89
N ILE A 89 -8.02 -17.43 -6.79
CA ILE A 89 -7.90 -18.17 -5.52
C ILE A 89 -8.69 -19.49 -5.58
N GLU A 90 -9.95 -19.45 -6.04
CA GLU A 90 -10.84 -20.62 -5.98
C GLU A 90 -10.61 -21.61 -7.13
N LYS A 91 -10.22 -21.13 -8.32
CA LYS A 91 -10.11 -21.94 -9.54
C LYS A 91 -8.71 -22.01 -10.13
N SER A 92 -7.76 -21.24 -9.62
CA SER A 92 -6.40 -21.13 -10.20
C SER A 92 -6.39 -20.71 -11.68
N ASP A 93 -7.37 -19.96 -12.13
CA ASP A 93 -7.59 -19.57 -13.52
C ASP A 93 -7.26 -18.06 -13.73
N PRO A 94 -6.42 -17.70 -14.73
CA PRO A 94 -5.69 -18.53 -15.67
C PRO A 94 -4.46 -19.24 -15.07
N LYS A 95 -3.97 -18.79 -13.93
CA LYS A 95 -2.85 -19.38 -13.18
C LYS A 95 -3.05 -19.19 -11.68
N PRO A 96 -2.47 -20.02 -10.81
CA PRO A 96 -2.53 -19.82 -9.36
C PRO A 96 -2.00 -18.45 -8.96
N LEU A 97 -2.60 -17.87 -7.93
CA LEU A 97 -2.10 -16.68 -7.26
C LEU A 97 -1.38 -17.11 -5.98
N TRP A 98 -0.11 -16.72 -5.82
CA TRP A 98 0.53 -16.83 -4.52
C TRP A 98 -0.13 -15.85 -3.55
N PHE A 99 -0.61 -16.34 -2.42
CA PHE A 99 -1.36 -15.53 -1.47
C PHE A 99 -0.80 -15.69 -0.06
N GLU A 100 -0.45 -14.58 0.57
CA GLU A 100 0.07 -14.50 1.93
C GLU A 100 -0.90 -13.68 2.79
N GLU A 101 -1.67 -14.38 3.62
CA GLU A 101 -2.74 -13.79 4.41
C GLU A 101 -2.26 -13.38 5.82
N TYR A 102 -2.69 -12.20 6.25
CA TYR A 102 -2.50 -11.67 7.60
C TYR A 102 -3.81 -11.09 8.15
N SER A 103 -3.87 -10.81 9.45
CA SER A 103 -4.88 -9.89 9.99
C SER A 103 -4.49 -8.44 9.69
N HIS A 104 -5.44 -7.49 9.83
CA HIS A 104 -5.10 -6.06 9.74
C HIS A 104 -3.96 -5.70 10.70
N GLY A 105 -4.05 -6.15 11.97
CA GLY A 105 -2.98 -5.96 12.94
C GLY A 105 -1.64 -6.55 12.49
N GLY A 106 -1.65 -7.70 11.80
CA GLY A 106 -0.46 -8.31 11.23
C GLY A 106 0.15 -7.48 10.10
N MET A 107 -0.66 -6.94 9.19
CA MET A 107 -0.17 -6.05 8.14
C MET A 107 0.40 -4.75 8.72
N VAL A 108 -0.31 -4.15 9.69
CA VAL A 108 0.19 -2.97 10.42
C VAL A 108 1.55 -3.26 11.04
N ALA A 109 1.68 -4.36 11.80
CA ALA A 109 2.93 -4.75 12.44
C ALA A 109 4.07 -4.97 11.43
N ARG A 110 3.78 -5.57 10.27
CA ARG A 110 4.77 -5.77 9.20
C ARG A 110 5.28 -4.46 8.63
N TYR A 111 4.39 -3.51 8.32
CA TYR A 111 4.79 -2.19 7.84
C TYR A 111 5.53 -1.38 8.90
N GLN A 112 5.08 -1.43 10.16
CA GLN A 112 5.78 -0.78 11.27
C GLN A 112 7.20 -1.32 11.45
N ALA A 113 7.39 -2.66 11.39
CA ALA A 113 8.72 -3.26 11.41
C ALA A 113 9.58 -2.76 10.24
N GLY A 114 9.03 -2.73 9.03
CA GLY A 114 9.73 -2.23 7.84
C GLY A 114 10.12 -0.75 7.97
N ALA A 115 9.20 0.09 8.41
CA ALA A 115 9.43 1.52 8.64
C ALA A 115 10.50 1.77 9.71
N ALA A 116 10.48 1.00 10.80
CA ALA A 116 11.46 1.07 11.89
C ALA A 116 12.80 0.38 11.57
N LYS A 117 12.93 -0.23 10.36
CA LYS A 117 14.13 -1.02 9.97
C LYS A 117 14.42 -2.19 10.92
N LEU A 118 13.36 -2.75 11.52
CA LEU A 118 13.41 -3.96 12.34
C LEU A 118 13.21 -5.21 11.46
N PRO A 119 13.76 -6.37 11.82
CA PRO A 119 13.58 -7.59 11.04
C PRO A 119 12.17 -8.19 11.18
N PHE A 120 11.50 -7.94 12.30
CA PHE A 120 10.17 -8.46 12.62
C PHE A 120 9.49 -7.61 13.70
N GLN A 121 8.18 -7.82 13.89
CA GLN A 121 7.38 -7.21 14.95
C GLN A 121 6.66 -8.29 15.78
N PRO A 122 6.71 -8.24 17.13
CA PRO A 122 5.88 -9.05 18.01
C PRO A 122 4.39 -8.65 17.90
N ILE A 123 3.51 -9.64 17.98
CA ILE A 123 2.06 -9.43 17.90
C ILE A 123 1.30 -10.44 18.76
N ALA A 124 0.39 -9.96 19.59
CA ALA A 124 -0.39 -10.81 20.48
C ALA A 124 -1.70 -11.32 19.84
N SER A 125 -2.18 -10.67 18.77
CA SER A 125 -3.52 -10.88 18.20
C SER A 125 -3.72 -12.24 17.52
N TYR A 126 -2.69 -13.04 17.32
CA TYR A 126 -2.80 -14.37 16.71
C TYR A 126 -3.04 -15.52 17.70
N ARG A 127 -3.09 -15.24 19.00
CA ARG A 127 -3.43 -16.28 19.98
C ARG A 127 -4.85 -16.80 19.76
N GLY A 128 -4.98 -18.14 19.62
CA GLY A 128 -6.27 -18.77 19.35
C GLY A 128 -6.78 -18.61 17.91
N SER A 129 -5.96 -18.09 17.00
CA SER A 129 -6.29 -17.97 15.58
C SER A 129 -5.60 -19.07 14.77
N ASP A 130 -6.34 -19.70 13.85
CA ASP A 130 -5.80 -20.67 12.90
C ASP A 130 -4.83 -20.04 11.90
N LEU A 131 -4.88 -18.73 11.75
CA LEU A 131 -4.05 -18.00 10.78
C LEU A 131 -2.55 -18.21 11.06
N ALA A 132 -2.15 -18.24 12.34
CA ALA A 132 -0.76 -18.53 12.73
C ALA A 132 -0.31 -19.95 12.34
N ALA A 133 -1.24 -20.92 12.34
CA ALA A 133 -0.94 -22.29 11.91
C ALA A 133 -0.92 -22.44 10.39
N LYS A 134 -1.67 -21.62 9.66
CA LYS A 134 -1.80 -21.68 8.19
C LYS A 134 -0.74 -20.86 7.47
N ASN A 135 -0.30 -19.74 8.06
CA ASN A 135 0.73 -18.88 7.44
C ASN A 135 2.11 -19.20 8.04
N PRO A 136 3.01 -19.87 7.30
CA PRO A 136 4.33 -20.29 7.79
C PRO A 136 5.29 -19.13 8.07
N ARG A 137 4.92 -17.90 7.67
CA ARG A 137 5.67 -16.67 7.96
C ARG A 137 5.39 -16.13 9.35
N ILE A 138 4.27 -16.50 9.96
CA ILE A 138 3.96 -16.16 11.35
C ILE A 138 4.68 -17.17 12.23
N LYS A 139 5.69 -16.69 12.97
CA LYS A 139 6.50 -17.53 13.86
C LYS A 139 6.11 -17.29 15.32
N SER A 140 6.52 -18.19 16.20
CA SER A 140 6.44 -17.99 17.64
C SER A 140 7.83 -17.94 18.24
N VAL A 141 8.04 -17.01 19.16
CA VAL A 141 9.30 -16.86 19.90
C VAL A 141 9.01 -16.87 21.41
N PRO A 142 9.96 -17.29 22.26
CA PRO A 142 9.84 -17.14 23.70
C PRO A 142 9.65 -15.67 24.08
N ASP A 143 8.83 -15.41 25.09
CA ASP A 143 8.73 -14.09 25.71
C ASP A 143 9.96 -13.87 26.62
N PRO A 144 10.82 -12.88 26.34
CA PRO A 144 12.02 -12.62 27.13
C PRO A 144 11.72 -12.15 28.57
N TYR A 145 10.48 -11.75 28.86
CA TYR A 145 10.05 -11.29 30.17
C TYR A 145 9.24 -12.35 30.95
N GLY A 146 9.27 -13.62 30.50
CA GLY A 146 8.70 -14.76 31.25
C GLY A 146 7.21 -15.02 31.00
N GLY A 147 6.63 -14.42 29.99
CA GLY A 147 5.27 -14.68 29.55
C GLY A 147 5.15 -15.92 28.64
N PRO A 148 3.92 -16.24 28.20
CA PRO A 148 3.72 -17.26 27.18
C PRO A 148 4.36 -16.81 25.87
N GLY A 149 4.76 -17.76 25.03
CA GLY A 149 5.34 -17.45 23.70
C GLY A 149 4.51 -16.44 22.91
N ILE A 150 5.18 -15.57 22.18
CA ILE A 150 4.55 -14.49 21.40
C ILE A 150 4.74 -14.72 19.91
N HIS A 151 3.70 -14.49 19.12
CA HIS A 151 3.83 -14.53 17.66
C HIS A 151 4.61 -13.33 17.15
N VAL A 152 5.36 -13.55 16.08
CA VAL A 152 6.10 -12.50 15.36
C VAL A 152 5.80 -12.58 13.88
N VAL A 153 5.74 -11.43 13.23
CA VAL A 153 5.57 -11.30 11.78
C VAL A 153 6.80 -10.61 11.18
N PRO A 154 7.28 -11.04 10.01
CA PRO A 154 8.45 -10.43 9.38
C PRO A 154 8.15 -9.01 8.89
N ALA A 155 9.16 -8.16 8.85
CA ALA A 155 9.05 -6.85 8.22
C ALA A 155 8.57 -6.96 6.78
N LEU A 156 7.79 -5.97 6.33
CA LEU A 156 7.42 -5.77 4.95
C LEU A 156 8.17 -4.54 4.42
N ASN A 157 9.03 -4.76 3.43
CA ASN A 157 9.81 -3.70 2.79
C ASN A 157 9.57 -3.78 1.28
N PRO A 158 8.49 -3.18 0.76
CA PRO A 158 8.22 -3.15 -0.67
C PRO A 158 9.37 -2.53 -1.47
N ASP A 159 9.63 -3.02 -2.69
CA ASP A 159 10.59 -2.41 -3.59
C ASP A 159 10.13 -1.03 -4.02
N LEU A 160 8.81 -0.88 -4.23
CA LEU A 160 8.15 0.39 -4.47
C LEU A 160 6.89 0.53 -3.61
N THR A 161 6.76 1.66 -2.92
CA THR A 161 5.49 2.09 -2.32
C THR A 161 4.92 3.24 -3.13
N ILE A 162 3.62 3.21 -3.37
CA ILE A 162 2.87 4.31 -3.97
C ILE A 162 1.72 4.65 -3.05
N ILE A 163 1.62 5.90 -2.65
CA ILE A 163 0.49 6.45 -1.91
C ILE A 163 -0.13 7.60 -2.69
N HIS A 164 -1.40 7.88 -2.39
CA HIS A 164 -2.05 9.11 -2.84
C HIS A 164 -2.26 10.04 -1.65
N ALA A 165 -2.16 11.35 -1.85
CA ALA A 165 -2.37 12.34 -0.82
C ALA A 165 -3.08 13.57 -1.38
N GLN A 166 -3.54 14.46 -0.50
CA GLN A 166 -4.19 15.68 -0.94
C GLN A 166 -3.20 16.63 -1.62
N ARG A 167 -2.05 16.86 -1.02
CA ARG A 167 -1.06 17.78 -1.62
C ARG A 167 0.37 17.47 -1.19
N ALA A 168 1.32 17.94 -1.97
CA ALA A 168 2.73 17.98 -1.62
C ALA A 168 3.38 19.24 -2.20
N ASP A 169 4.53 19.64 -1.66
CA ASP A 169 5.38 20.60 -2.34
C ASP A 169 6.29 19.89 -3.36
N MET A 170 6.96 20.67 -4.21
CA MET A 170 7.88 20.15 -5.22
C MET A 170 9.08 19.37 -4.64
N HIS A 171 9.37 19.54 -3.37
CA HIS A 171 10.47 18.86 -2.69
C HIS A 171 10.06 17.49 -2.14
N GLY A 172 8.75 17.23 -2.00
CA GLY A 172 8.19 15.99 -1.50
C GLY A 172 7.81 16.02 -0.02
N ASN A 173 7.51 17.17 0.55
CA ASN A 173 6.81 17.22 1.82
C ASN A 173 5.32 16.99 1.57
N VAL A 174 4.80 15.85 2.05
CA VAL A 174 3.48 15.33 1.72
C VAL A 174 2.50 15.60 2.84
N GLN A 175 1.37 16.20 2.50
CA GLN A 175 0.28 16.44 3.44
C GLN A 175 -0.95 15.62 3.10
N ALA A 176 -1.47 14.92 4.11
CA ALA A 176 -2.71 14.20 4.02
C ALA A 176 -3.55 14.38 5.29
N TRP A 177 -4.86 14.27 5.13
CA TRP A 177 -5.83 14.36 6.22
C TRP A 177 -7.09 13.55 5.91
N GLY A 178 -7.96 13.41 6.91
CA GLY A 178 -9.13 12.56 6.83
C GLY A 178 -8.86 11.18 7.40
N MET A 179 -9.45 10.16 6.81
CA MET A 179 -9.28 8.78 7.24
C MET A 179 -7.95 8.23 6.69
N LEU A 180 -6.90 8.35 7.49
CA LEU A 180 -5.60 7.75 7.16
C LEU A 180 -5.61 6.28 7.61
N GLY A 181 -5.14 5.41 6.73
CA GLY A 181 -4.89 4.00 7.05
C GLY A 181 -3.42 3.79 7.44
N ILE A 182 -2.73 2.94 6.67
CA ILE A 182 -1.33 2.56 6.91
C ILE A 182 -0.34 3.28 5.98
N GLN A 183 -0.76 4.35 5.31
CA GLN A 183 0.03 5.02 4.26
C GLN A 183 1.38 5.53 4.78
N THR A 184 1.40 6.09 5.99
CA THR A 184 2.64 6.61 6.58
C THR A 184 3.66 5.50 6.79
N GLU A 185 3.28 4.42 7.45
CA GLU A 185 4.17 3.29 7.71
C GLU A 185 4.60 2.61 6.39
N ALA A 186 3.69 2.47 5.44
CA ALA A 186 4.03 1.92 4.12
C ALA A 186 5.02 2.80 3.36
N ALA A 187 4.88 4.14 3.44
CA ALA A 187 5.81 5.08 2.84
C ALA A 187 7.24 4.91 3.41
N PHE A 188 7.38 4.81 4.74
CA PHE A 188 8.67 4.62 5.38
C PHE A 188 9.24 3.20 5.24
N ALA A 189 8.38 2.20 5.02
CA ALA A 189 8.78 0.81 4.82
C ALA A 189 9.35 0.55 3.42
N GLY A 190 8.87 1.27 2.42
CA GLY A 190 9.30 1.13 1.02
C GLY A 190 10.77 1.46 0.79
N ARG A 191 11.38 0.79 -0.19
CA ARG A 191 12.73 1.14 -0.66
C ARG A 191 12.73 2.37 -1.54
N ARG A 192 11.64 2.57 -2.28
CA ARG A 192 11.32 3.74 -3.10
C ARG A 192 9.91 4.19 -2.83
N LEU A 193 9.66 5.49 -2.94
CA LEU A 193 8.35 6.08 -2.69
C LEU A 193 7.95 7.05 -3.81
N ILE A 194 6.87 6.73 -4.50
CA ILE A 194 6.14 7.66 -5.36
C ILE A 194 4.93 8.17 -4.60
N VAL A 195 4.72 9.47 -4.61
CA VAL A 195 3.52 10.09 -4.08
C VAL A 195 2.74 10.75 -5.21
N THR A 196 1.51 10.27 -5.44
CA THR A 196 0.56 10.98 -6.30
C THR A 196 -0.26 11.94 -5.44
N VAL A 197 -0.56 13.12 -5.95
CA VAL A 197 -1.29 14.15 -5.21
C VAL A 197 -2.35 14.81 -6.07
N GLU A 198 -3.40 15.34 -5.42
CA GLU A 198 -4.39 16.17 -6.10
C GLU A 198 -3.77 17.48 -6.60
N GLU A 199 -2.87 18.07 -5.80
CA GLU A 199 -2.18 19.31 -6.16
C GLU A 199 -0.74 19.38 -5.65
N ILE A 200 0.11 20.05 -6.41
CA ILE A 200 1.44 20.48 -5.95
C ILE A 200 1.31 21.94 -5.50
N VAL A 201 1.70 22.20 -4.28
CA VAL A 201 1.57 23.52 -3.65
C VAL A 201 2.94 24.14 -3.36
N ASP A 202 2.95 25.44 -3.08
CA ASP A 202 4.15 26.13 -2.61
C ASP A 202 4.58 25.60 -1.23
N GLU A 203 5.88 25.55 -0.97
CA GLU A 203 6.45 25.14 0.33
C GLU A 203 5.87 25.96 1.50
N ALA A 204 5.56 27.23 1.29
CA ALA A 204 4.95 28.09 2.30
C ALA A 204 3.58 27.57 2.78
N VAL A 205 2.80 26.93 1.89
CA VAL A 205 1.51 26.32 2.23
C VAL A 205 1.70 25.12 3.14
N VAL A 206 2.71 24.30 2.88
CA VAL A 206 3.05 23.13 3.72
C VAL A 206 3.54 23.61 5.09
N ARG A 207 4.40 24.61 5.12
CA ARG A 207 4.94 25.20 6.37
C ARG A 207 3.89 25.86 7.24
N ALA A 208 2.82 26.39 6.65
CA ALA A 208 1.73 27.02 7.39
C ALA A 208 0.90 26.02 8.22
N ASP A 209 0.89 24.73 7.85
CA ASP A 209 0.15 23.69 8.58
C ASP A 209 0.99 22.39 8.66
N PRO A 210 2.07 22.38 9.47
CA PRO A 210 3.00 21.25 9.53
C PRO A 210 2.38 19.97 10.10
N ASN A 211 1.29 20.09 10.87
CA ASN A 211 0.62 18.94 11.49
C ASN A 211 -0.03 17.99 10.47
N ARG A 212 -0.30 18.43 9.25
CA ARG A 212 -0.79 17.59 8.15
C ARG A 212 0.32 16.86 7.41
N THR A 213 1.58 17.17 7.66
CA THR A 213 2.70 16.53 6.97
C THR A 213 2.90 15.13 7.50
N ILE A 214 2.56 14.12 6.68
CA ILE A 214 2.66 12.70 7.02
C ILE A 214 3.97 12.06 6.53
N VAL A 215 4.58 12.60 5.48
CA VAL A 215 5.85 12.13 4.93
C VAL A 215 6.74 13.33 4.61
N PRO A 216 7.95 13.41 5.17
CA PRO A 216 8.90 14.47 4.89
C PRO A 216 9.64 14.23 3.56
N ALA A 217 10.13 15.31 2.96
CA ALA A 217 10.75 15.30 1.63
C ALA A 217 11.84 14.24 1.44
N HIS A 218 12.67 13.96 2.45
CA HIS A 218 13.81 13.05 2.31
C HIS A 218 13.43 11.58 2.06
N VAL A 219 12.17 11.21 2.31
CA VAL A 219 11.65 9.84 2.09
C VAL A 219 11.13 9.66 0.66
N VAL A 220 10.69 10.73 0.02
CA VAL A 220 10.00 10.71 -1.28
C VAL A 220 11.01 10.70 -2.43
N ASP A 221 10.83 9.80 -3.40
CA ASP A 221 11.63 9.75 -4.63
C ASP A 221 10.97 10.57 -5.76
N ALA A 222 9.63 10.55 -5.86
CA ALA A 222 8.88 11.27 -6.89
C ALA A 222 7.56 11.84 -6.36
N VAL A 223 7.22 13.05 -6.81
CA VAL A 223 5.93 13.72 -6.61
C VAL A 223 5.24 13.86 -7.95
N VAL A 224 3.99 13.42 -8.03
CA VAL A 224 3.22 13.40 -9.27
C VAL A 224 1.85 14.04 -9.05
N ALA A 225 1.56 15.15 -9.71
CA ALA A 225 0.20 15.72 -9.73
C ALA A 225 -0.73 14.84 -10.56
N VAL A 226 -1.77 14.32 -9.94
CA VAL A 226 -2.80 13.50 -10.56
C VAL A 226 -4.16 13.88 -9.97
N PRO A 227 -4.74 14.99 -10.41
CA PRO A 227 -6.08 15.36 -9.96
C PRO A 227 -7.08 14.23 -10.19
N ARG A 228 -7.92 13.95 -9.18
CA ARG A 228 -8.82 12.79 -9.13
C ARG A 228 -8.10 11.43 -9.18
N GLY A 229 -6.85 11.38 -8.72
CA GLY A 229 -6.01 10.18 -8.77
C GLY A 229 -6.47 9.03 -7.89
N SER A 230 -7.37 9.29 -6.94
CA SER A 230 -7.98 8.28 -6.08
C SER A 230 -9.37 7.81 -6.57
N HIS A 231 -9.98 8.47 -7.56
CA HIS A 231 -11.31 8.10 -8.08
C HIS A 231 -11.35 6.60 -8.48
N PRO A 232 -12.41 5.83 -8.10
CA PRO A 232 -13.69 6.21 -7.51
C PRO A 232 -13.70 6.38 -5.99
N HIS A 233 -12.59 6.22 -5.29
CA HIS A 233 -12.51 6.49 -3.86
C HIS A 233 -12.49 8.00 -3.58
N SER A 234 -12.87 8.38 -2.37
CA SER A 234 -12.92 9.78 -1.95
C SER A 234 -11.53 10.38 -1.69
N VAL A 235 -11.45 11.71 -1.80
CA VAL A 235 -10.35 12.51 -1.25
C VAL A 235 -10.95 13.66 -0.46
N GLN A 236 -10.88 13.60 0.86
CA GLN A 236 -11.53 14.57 1.75
C GLN A 236 -11.06 16.00 1.46
N GLY A 237 -12.04 16.88 1.19
CA GLY A 237 -11.79 18.27 0.81
C GLY A 237 -11.66 18.50 -0.69
N TYR A 238 -11.70 17.44 -1.51
CA TYR A 238 -11.63 17.53 -2.98
C TYR A 238 -12.85 16.90 -3.64
N TYR A 239 -13.19 15.67 -3.31
CA TYR A 239 -14.37 14.98 -3.87
C TYR A 239 -14.79 13.79 -3.00
N ASP A 240 -16.07 13.48 -3.08
CA ASP A 240 -16.67 12.32 -2.44
C ASP A 240 -16.45 11.05 -3.28
N ARG A 241 -16.76 9.90 -2.67
CA ARG A 241 -16.72 8.62 -3.34
C ARG A 241 -17.80 8.55 -4.42
N ASP A 242 -17.47 7.90 -5.52
CA ASP A 242 -18.37 7.61 -6.62
C ASP A 242 -18.78 6.13 -6.52
N ASP A 243 -20.07 5.90 -6.14
CA ASP A 243 -20.67 4.57 -5.89
C ASP A 243 -21.40 4.01 -7.12
#